data_7bd1dfb90321f27c69a95f2d4051af27
#
_entry.id   7bd1dfb90321f27c69a95f2d4051af27
#
_cell.length_a   1.000
_cell.length_b   1.000
_cell.length_c   1.000
_cell.angle_alpha   90.00
_cell.angle_beta   90.00
_cell.angle_gamma   90.00
#
_symmetry.space_group_name_H-M   'P 1'
#
loop_
_entity.id
_entity.type
_entity.pdbx_description
1 polymer ?
#
loop_
_entity_poly.entity_id
_entity_poly.type
_entity_poly.pdbx_seq_one_letter_code
_entity_poly.pdbx_strand_id
1 'polypeptide(L)'
;PGDGKRTSAANLAVALSQIGKKVILIDCDMRLPTVATTFSIPAAPGLSDFLVGQAKIEDAVRRSNTHGISILPAGNLPPDATGLLEDRQLDSLFSALKKIFDYIIVDLPPVNTVPDAVILSKYMDGFLIAVREQKTKHREVEQMLRQIRLAGVRVLGFVNTGAEVKKSGYYK
;
A
#
# COMPACT_ATOMS: atom_id res chain seq x y z
N PRO A 1 -5.40 13.15 2.93
CA PRO A 1 -4.34 12.82 3.90
C PRO A 1 -4.96 12.56 5.27
N GLY A 2 -4.59 11.45 5.92
CA GLY A 2 -5.07 11.14 7.27
C GLY A 2 -6.29 10.22 7.36
N ASP A 3 -6.64 9.50 6.31
CA ASP A 3 -7.78 8.57 6.29
C ASP A 3 -7.46 7.19 6.91
N GLY A 4 -6.31 7.05 7.57
CA GLY A 4 -5.90 5.79 8.21
C GLY A 4 -5.47 4.68 7.23
N LYS A 5 -5.41 4.95 5.92
CA LYS A 5 -5.05 4.01 4.86
C LYS A 5 -3.71 3.30 5.17
N ARG A 6 -2.66 4.08 5.44
CA ARG A 6 -1.30 3.58 5.75
C ARG A 6 -1.28 2.70 6.99
N THR A 7 -1.93 3.16 8.06
CA THR A 7 -2.05 2.38 9.31
C THR A 7 -2.80 1.08 9.06
N SER A 8 -3.85 1.10 8.24
CA SER A 8 -4.60 -0.10 7.89
C SER A 8 -3.77 -1.08 7.08
N ALA A 9 -2.98 -0.59 6.10
CA ALA A 9 -2.08 -1.43 5.31
C ALA A 9 -0.99 -2.08 6.18
N ALA A 10 -0.36 -1.28 7.07
CA ALA A 10 0.65 -1.76 8.00
C ALA A 10 0.07 -2.82 8.97
N ASN A 11 -1.07 -2.53 9.59
CA ASN A 11 -1.72 -3.44 10.53
C ASN A 11 -2.17 -4.75 9.85
N LEU A 12 -2.69 -4.67 8.62
CA LEU A 12 -3.05 -5.85 7.85
C LEU A 12 -1.83 -6.73 7.55
N ALA A 13 -0.73 -6.11 7.10
CA ALA A 13 0.51 -6.84 6.82
C ALA A 13 1.03 -7.55 8.07
N VAL A 14 1.04 -6.87 9.21
CA VAL A 14 1.46 -7.44 10.50
C VAL A 14 0.53 -8.57 10.93
N ALA A 15 -0.79 -8.38 10.88
CA ALA A 15 -1.76 -9.40 11.28
C ALA A 15 -1.62 -10.68 10.44
N LEU A 16 -1.43 -10.55 9.13
CA LEU A 16 -1.20 -11.71 8.25
C LEU A 16 0.12 -12.42 8.57
N SER A 17 1.17 -11.68 8.91
CA SER A 17 2.44 -12.27 9.33
C SER A 17 2.32 -13.03 10.66
N GLN A 18 1.54 -12.51 11.61
CA GLN A 18 1.30 -13.16 12.91
C GLN A 18 0.62 -14.53 12.79
N ILE A 19 -0.14 -14.76 11.72
CA ILE A 19 -0.74 -16.08 11.41
C ILE A 19 0.15 -16.92 10.48
N GLY A 20 1.44 -16.59 10.38
CA GLY A 20 2.45 -17.39 9.68
C GLY A 20 2.51 -17.18 8.16
N LYS A 21 1.88 -16.14 7.62
CA LYS A 21 1.95 -15.84 6.19
C LYS A 21 3.21 -15.05 5.83
N LYS A 22 3.78 -15.33 4.66
CA LYS A 22 4.88 -14.55 4.09
C LYS A 22 4.29 -13.29 3.45
N VAL A 23 4.60 -12.13 4.03
CA VAL A 23 3.99 -10.85 3.64
C VAL A 23 5.07 -9.85 3.25
N ILE A 24 4.84 -9.14 2.15
CA ILE A 24 5.57 -7.92 1.79
C ILE A 24 4.62 -6.72 1.76
N LEU A 25 5.05 -5.62 2.36
CA LEU A 25 4.40 -4.31 2.28
C LEU A 25 5.21 -3.42 1.36
N ILE A 26 4.59 -2.87 0.33
CA ILE A 26 5.23 -1.99 -0.67
C ILE A 26 4.63 -0.59 -0.54
N ASP A 27 5.48 0.42 -0.40
CA ASP A 27 5.08 1.83 -0.44
C ASP A 27 5.15 2.34 -1.88
N CYS A 28 4.00 2.46 -2.53
CA CYS A 28 3.86 3.04 -3.87
C CYS A 28 3.41 4.51 -3.83
N ASP A 29 3.25 5.11 -2.65
CA ASP A 29 3.01 6.56 -2.53
C ASP A 29 4.33 7.34 -2.58
N MET A 30 4.94 7.37 -3.77
CA MET A 30 6.24 8.04 -3.99
C MET A 30 6.17 9.57 -3.85
N ARG A 31 4.98 10.17 -3.64
CA ARG A 31 4.84 11.61 -3.39
C ARG A 31 4.88 11.95 -1.91
N LEU A 32 4.27 11.12 -1.08
CA LEU A 32 4.22 11.29 0.37
C LEU A 32 4.49 9.94 1.07
N PRO A 33 5.69 9.35 0.88
CA PRO A 33 6.00 8.04 1.44
C PRO A 33 6.06 8.09 2.97
N THR A 34 5.55 7.05 3.63
CA THR A 34 5.53 7.01 5.09
C THR A 34 5.73 5.62 5.69
N VAL A 35 5.76 4.58 4.85
CA VAL A 35 5.96 3.21 5.34
C VAL A 35 7.32 3.09 6.04
N ALA A 36 8.38 3.68 5.47
CA ALA A 36 9.71 3.66 6.07
C ALA A 36 9.72 4.29 7.48
N THR A 37 9.09 5.45 7.64
CA THR A 37 8.97 6.12 8.94
C THR A 37 8.12 5.29 9.92
N THR A 38 7.03 4.70 9.45
CA THR A 38 6.12 3.87 10.29
C THR A 38 6.86 2.67 10.90
N PHE A 39 7.79 2.07 10.17
CA PHE A 39 8.55 0.91 10.62
C PHE A 39 9.96 1.24 11.10
N SER A 40 10.33 2.52 11.16
CA SER A 40 11.65 3.00 11.60
C SER A 40 12.79 2.33 10.80
N ILE A 41 12.63 2.24 9.48
CA ILE A 41 13.63 1.70 8.55
C ILE A 41 14.15 2.79 7.61
N PRO A 42 15.32 2.60 6.97
CA PRO A 42 15.81 3.49 5.92
C PRO A 42 14.80 3.60 4.77
N ALA A 43 14.55 4.83 4.30
CA ALA A 43 13.63 5.08 3.19
C ALA A 43 14.24 4.73 1.82
N ALA A 44 15.56 4.77 1.69
CA ALA A 44 16.31 4.47 0.47
C ALA A 44 17.43 3.45 0.76
N PRO A 45 17.84 2.67 -0.26
CA PRO A 45 17.18 2.50 -1.53
C PRO A 45 15.82 1.83 -1.38
N GLY A 46 14.90 2.12 -2.31
CA GLY A 46 13.54 1.57 -2.33
C GLY A 46 13.03 1.31 -3.75
N LEU A 47 11.72 1.30 -3.92
CA LEU A 47 11.07 0.97 -5.19
C LEU A 47 11.51 1.90 -6.33
N SER A 48 11.56 3.22 -6.09
CA SER A 48 11.99 4.19 -7.11
C SER A 48 13.43 3.96 -7.56
N ASP A 49 14.34 3.71 -6.61
CA ASP A 49 15.76 3.47 -6.91
C ASP A 49 15.94 2.18 -7.71
N PHE A 50 15.14 1.15 -7.42
CA PHE A 50 15.11 -0.07 -8.22
C PHE A 50 14.62 0.18 -9.65
N LEU A 51 13.50 0.92 -9.81
CA LEU A 51 12.89 1.18 -11.12
C LEU A 51 13.76 2.04 -12.03
N VAL A 52 14.61 2.92 -11.48
CA VAL A 52 15.59 3.68 -12.27
C VAL A 52 16.93 2.95 -12.43
N GLY A 53 17.04 1.71 -11.95
CA GLY A 53 18.26 0.89 -12.08
C GLY A 53 19.41 1.32 -11.17
N GLN A 54 19.17 2.14 -10.14
CA GLN A 54 20.16 2.59 -9.17
C GLN A 54 20.39 1.62 -8.01
N ALA A 55 19.47 0.68 -7.80
CA ALA A 55 19.57 -0.35 -6.76
C ALA A 55 19.05 -1.69 -7.25
N LYS A 56 19.59 -2.78 -6.70
CA LYS A 56 18.99 -4.10 -6.86
C LYS A 56 17.82 -4.26 -5.90
N ILE A 57 16.86 -5.12 -6.25
CA ILE A 57 15.68 -5.35 -5.42
C ILE A 57 16.04 -5.92 -4.04
N GLU A 58 17.06 -6.76 -3.99
CA GLU A 58 17.58 -7.37 -2.76
C GLU A 58 18.11 -6.32 -1.77
N ASP A 59 18.68 -5.23 -2.30
CA ASP A 59 19.19 -4.10 -1.50
C ASP A 59 18.09 -3.15 -1.07
N ALA A 60 16.96 -3.12 -1.79
CA ALA A 60 15.82 -2.25 -1.52
C ALA A 60 14.84 -2.85 -0.51
N VAL A 61 14.66 -4.18 -0.51
CA VAL A 61 13.76 -4.85 0.42
C VAL A 61 14.38 -4.92 1.82
N ARG A 62 13.62 -4.53 2.82
CA ARG A 62 13.98 -4.59 4.25
C ARG A 62 13.15 -5.64 4.96
N ARG A 63 13.71 -6.29 5.96
CA ARG A 63 12.95 -7.15 6.87
C ARG A 63 12.67 -6.38 8.16
N SER A 64 11.40 -6.31 8.56
CA SER A 64 11.05 -5.73 9.85
C SER A 64 11.53 -6.63 10.99
N ASN A 65 12.32 -6.08 11.90
CA ASN A 65 12.86 -6.82 13.04
C ASN A 65 11.79 -7.23 14.07
N THR A 66 10.67 -6.50 14.11
CA THR A 66 9.63 -6.66 15.14
C THR A 66 8.42 -7.46 14.67
N HIS A 67 8.15 -7.48 13.37
CA HIS A 67 6.88 -8.00 12.84
C HIS A 67 7.02 -9.12 11.80
N GLY A 68 8.25 -9.48 11.43
CA GLY A 68 8.50 -10.60 10.51
C GLY A 68 8.05 -10.39 9.07
N ILE A 69 7.62 -9.16 8.71
CA ILE A 69 7.24 -8.79 7.33
C ILE A 69 8.43 -8.28 6.55
N SER A 70 8.39 -8.45 5.23
CA SER A 70 9.28 -7.75 4.31
C SER A 70 8.66 -6.41 3.92
N ILE A 71 9.49 -5.40 3.74
CA ILE A 71 9.06 -4.04 3.40
C ILE A 71 9.90 -3.55 2.23
N LEU A 72 9.23 -3.06 1.20
CA LEU A 72 9.85 -2.31 0.10
C LEU A 72 9.42 -0.85 0.24
N PRO A 73 10.28 0.03 0.78
CA PRO A 73 9.98 1.46 0.90
C PRO A 73 9.91 2.11 -0.48
N ALA A 74 9.36 3.32 -0.54
CA ALA A 74 9.22 4.06 -1.79
C ALA A 74 10.58 4.41 -2.44
N GLY A 75 11.61 4.63 -1.65
CA GLY A 75 12.92 5.06 -2.12
C GLY A 75 13.06 6.58 -2.20
N ASN A 76 14.04 7.05 -2.98
CA ASN A 76 14.21 8.46 -3.25
C ASN A 76 13.03 9.01 -4.06
N LEU A 77 12.61 10.26 -3.77
CA LEU A 77 11.46 10.86 -4.44
C LEU A 77 11.78 11.13 -5.91
N PRO A 78 11.12 10.48 -6.87
CA PRO A 78 11.38 10.73 -8.29
C PRO A 78 10.69 12.02 -8.75
N PRO A 79 11.22 12.70 -9.77
CA PRO A 79 10.57 13.88 -10.34
C PRO A 79 9.25 13.54 -11.05
N ASP A 80 9.13 12.33 -11.60
CA ASP A 80 7.91 11.80 -12.22
C ASP A 80 7.58 10.42 -11.63
N ALA A 81 6.80 10.43 -10.56
CA ALA A 81 6.36 9.20 -9.92
C ALA A 81 5.40 8.37 -10.79
N THR A 82 4.52 9.02 -11.55
CA THR A 82 3.53 8.34 -12.39
C THR A 82 4.19 7.63 -13.56
N GLY A 83 5.07 8.32 -14.29
CA GLY A 83 5.81 7.71 -15.41
C GLY A 83 6.67 6.53 -14.95
N LEU A 84 7.22 6.61 -13.73
CA LEU A 84 8.02 5.53 -13.18
C LEU A 84 7.18 4.28 -12.88
N LEU A 85 5.92 4.43 -12.51
CA LEU A 85 4.99 3.31 -12.27
C LEU A 85 4.48 2.64 -13.55
N GLU A 86 4.71 3.24 -14.72
CA GLU A 86 4.41 2.63 -16.03
C GLU A 86 5.55 1.71 -16.54
N ASP A 87 6.67 1.65 -15.82
CA ASP A 87 7.82 0.87 -16.22
C ASP A 87 7.55 -0.64 -16.24
N ARG A 88 8.04 -1.30 -17.29
CA ARG A 88 7.91 -2.76 -17.46
C ARG A 88 8.64 -3.58 -16.40
N GLN A 89 9.57 -3.00 -15.68
CA GLN A 89 10.24 -3.66 -14.56
C GLN A 89 9.25 -4.06 -13.45
N LEU A 90 8.12 -3.35 -13.32
CA LEU A 90 7.06 -3.73 -12.39
C LEU A 90 6.41 -5.09 -12.75
N ASP A 91 6.28 -5.42 -14.03
CA ASP A 91 5.75 -6.73 -14.45
C ASP A 91 6.63 -7.87 -13.91
N SER A 92 7.95 -7.71 -14.05
CA SER A 92 8.93 -8.67 -13.56
C SER A 92 8.97 -8.71 -12.03
N LEU A 93 8.92 -7.55 -11.38
CA LEU A 93 8.91 -7.42 -9.93
C LEU A 93 7.70 -8.13 -9.30
N PHE A 94 6.48 -7.79 -9.72
CA PHE A 94 5.28 -8.43 -9.18
C PHE A 94 5.21 -9.91 -9.49
N SER A 95 5.68 -10.34 -10.66
CA SER A 95 5.78 -11.77 -11.01
C SER A 95 6.75 -12.53 -10.11
N ALA A 96 7.87 -11.92 -9.74
CA ALA A 96 8.84 -12.51 -8.81
C ALA A 96 8.29 -12.53 -7.37
N LEU A 97 7.69 -11.44 -6.91
CA LEU A 97 7.13 -11.34 -5.57
C LEU A 97 5.99 -12.34 -5.32
N LYS A 98 5.13 -12.58 -6.31
CA LYS A 98 4.04 -13.57 -6.24
C LYS A 98 4.54 -15.02 -6.03
N LYS A 99 5.79 -15.33 -6.38
CA LYS A 99 6.40 -16.65 -6.14
C LYS A 99 6.96 -16.82 -4.72
N ILE A 100 7.21 -15.71 -4.03
CA ILE A 100 7.90 -15.68 -2.73
C ILE A 100 6.93 -15.43 -1.58
N PHE A 101 5.96 -14.55 -1.78
CA PHE A 101 5.06 -14.05 -0.76
C PHE A 101 3.63 -14.57 -0.96
N ASP A 102 2.99 -14.95 0.15
CA ASP A 102 1.56 -15.30 0.16
C ASP A 102 0.67 -14.07 -0.03
N TYR A 103 1.12 -12.91 0.48
CA TYR A 103 0.42 -11.63 0.37
C TYR A 103 1.38 -10.50 0.01
N ILE A 104 0.96 -9.70 -0.96
CA ILE A 104 1.62 -8.45 -1.36
C ILE A 104 0.64 -7.33 -1.03
N ILE A 105 0.94 -6.55 0.00
CA ILE A 105 0.16 -5.39 0.41
C ILE A 105 0.79 -4.15 -0.19
N VAL A 106 0.02 -3.38 -0.93
CA VAL A 106 0.51 -2.18 -1.62
C VAL A 106 -0.18 -0.96 -1.02
N ASP A 107 0.60 -0.05 -0.44
CA ASP A 107 0.10 1.26 -0.03
C ASP A 107 0.13 2.21 -1.22
N LEU A 108 -1.06 2.67 -1.63
CA LEU A 108 -1.26 3.51 -2.81
C LEU A 108 -1.59 4.94 -2.41
N PRO A 109 -1.24 5.95 -3.22
CA PRO A 109 -1.77 7.29 -3.03
C PRO A 109 -3.31 7.30 -3.19
N PRO A 110 -3.99 8.38 -2.75
CA PRO A 110 -5.45 8.50 -2.91
C PRO A 110 -5.88 8.38 -4.37
N VAL A 111 -6.79 7.46 -4.69
CA VAL A 111 -7.25 7.17 -6.07
C VAL A 111 -7.84 8.40 -6.77
N ASN A 112 -8.47 9.29 -6.00
CA ASN A 112 -9.11 10.49 -6.55
C ASN A 112 -8.14 11.59 -7.00
N THR A 113 -6.86 11.50 -6.63
CA THR A 113 -5.89 12.58 -6.86
C THR A 113 -4.85 12.27 -7.91
N VAL A 114 -4.57 10.98 -8.16
CA VAL A 114 -3.50 10.56 -9.06
C VAL A 114 -3.85 9.25 -9.79
N PRO A 115 -3.36 9.04 -11.02
CA PRO A 115 -3.63 7.84 -11.81
C PRO A 115 -2.88 6.59 -11.32
N ASP A 116 -1.95 6.72 -10.40
CA ASP A 116 -1.03 5.67 -9.96
C ASP A 116 -1.77 4.39 -9.51
N ALA A 117 -2.89 4.54 -8.78
CA ALA A 117 -3.68 3.38 -8.35
C ALA A 117 -4.33 2.64 -9.52
N VAL A 118 -4.72 3.37 -10.58
CA VAL A 118 -5.28 2.77 -11.80
C VAL A 118 -4.19 2.05 -12.58
N ILE A 119 -3.00 2.64 -12.69
CA ILE A 119 -1.85 2.02 -13.37
C ILE A 119 -1.45 0.73 -12.68
N LEU A 120 -1.35 0.75 -11.34
CA LEU A 120 -0.97 -0.40 -10.55
C LEU A 120 -2.07 -1.46 -10.43
N SER A 121 -3.32 -1.13 -10.78
CA SER A 121 -4.47 -2.03 -10.64
C SER A 121 -4.30 -3.36 -11.35
N LYS A 122 -3.57 -3.39 -12.47
CA LYS A 122 -3.29 -4.62 -13.24
C LYS A 122 -2.51 -5.69 -12.47
N TYR A 123 -1.85 -5.30 -11.35
CA TYR A 123 -1.12 -6.22 -10.49
C TYR A 123 -1.92 -6.67 -9.27
N MET A 124 -3.09 -6.06 -9.01
CA MET A 124 -3.90 -6.24 -7.81
C MET A 124 -5.00 -7.26 -8.01
N ASP A 125 -5.21 -8.12 -7.02
CA ASP A 125 -6.37 -9.03 -6.99
C ASP A 125 -7.62 -8.31 -6.47
N GLY A 126 -7.45 -7.19 -5.78
CA GLY A 126 -8.52 -6.32 -5.30
C GLY A 126 -8.05 -5.18 -4.41
N PHE A 127 -8.96 -4.23 -4.18
CA PHE A 127 -8.73 -3.04 -3.36
C PHE A 127 -9.48 -3.11 -2.04
N LEU A 128 -8.79 -2.75 -0.95
CA LEU A 128 -9.39 -2.36 0.31
C LEU A 128 -9.45 -0.83 0.37
N ILE A 129 -10.64 -0.30 0.65
CA ILE A 129 -10.89 1.13 0.65
C ILE A 129 -10.95 1.63 2.09
N ALA A 130 -9.98 2.48 2.46
CA ALA A 130 -10.02 3.14 3.75
C ALA A 130 -10.94 4.37 3.68
N VAL A 131 -11.94 4.41 4.55
CA VAL A 131 -12.84 5.54 4.75
C VAL A 131 -12.71 6.03 6.17
N ARG A 132 -12.60 7.34 6.37
CA ARG A 132 -12.54 7.93 7.71
C ARG A 132 -13.88 8.50 8.11
N GLU A 133 -14.37 8.02 9.24
CA GLU A 133 -15.61 8.51 9.81
C GLU A 133 -15.58 10.04 9.98
N GLN A 134 -16.66 10.72 9.65
CA GLN A 134 -16.85 12.18 9.69
C GLN A 134 -15.94 13.02 8.79
N LYS A 135 -15.00 12.40 8.02
CA LYS A 135 -14.12 13.13 7.09
C LYS A 135 -14.34 12.77 5.64
N THR A 136 -14.48 11.48 5.32
CA THR A 136 -14.64 11.04 3.92
C THR A 136 -16.08 11.29 3.47
N LYS A 137 -16.26 12.15 2.46
CA LYS A 137 -17.58 12.48 1.94
C LYS A 137 -18.11 11.36 1.05
N HIS A 138 -19.41 11.11 1.11
CA HIS A 138 -20.07 10.08 0.29
C HIS A 138 -19.77 10.24 -1.21
N ARG A 139 -19.77 11.47 -1.72
CA ARG A 139 -19.44 11.78 -3.12
C ARG A 139 -18.01 11.37 -3.51
N GLU A 140 -17.06 11.50 -2.59
CA GLU A 140 -15.66 11.09 -2.83
C GLU A 140 -15.55 9.57 -2.95
N VAL A 141 -16.29 8.83 -2.10
CA VAL A 141 -16.37 7.37 -2.17
C VAL A 141 -17.00 6.91 -3.48
N GLU A 142 -18.09 7.51 -3.90
CA GLU A 142 -18.74 7.19 -5.18
C GLU A 142 -17.81 7.45 -6.38
N GLN A 143 -17.11 8.57 -6.39
CA GLN A 143 -16.18 8.91 -7.46
C GLN A 143 -15.03 7.89 -7.50
N MET A 144 -14.45 7.54 -6.36
CA MET A 144 -13.42 6.52 -6.23
C MET A 144 -13.90 5.16 -6.73
N LEU A 145 -15.09 4.73 -6.32
CA LEU A 145 -15.68 3.46 -6.76
C LEU A 145 -15.90 3.42 -8.29
N ARG A 146 -16.28 4.54 -8.90
CA ARG A 146 -16.38 4.61 -10.36
C ARG A 146 -15.03 4.39 -11.04
N GLN A 147 -13.96 5.02 -10.55
CA GLN A 147 -12.62 4.85 -11.10
C GLN A 147 -12.11 3.41 -10.95
N ILE A 148 -12.31 2.80 -9.79
CA ILE A 148 -11.93 1.41 -9.51
C ILE A 148 -12.69 0.44 -10.44
N ARG A 149 -14.00 0.67 -10.65
CA ARG A 149 -14.80 -0.14 -11.60
C ARG A 149 -14.32 -0.01 -13.04
N LEU A 150 -13.97 1.22 -13.46
CA LEU A 150 -13.43 1.45 -14.81
C LEU A 150 -12.07 0.76 -15.00
N ALA A 151 -11.28 0.66 -13.95
CA ALA A 151 -10.02 -0.09 -13.95
C ALA A 151 -10.21 -1.63 -13.92
N GLY A 152 -11.45 -2.12 -13.82
CA GLY A 152 -11.76 -3.55 -13.78
C GLY A 152 -11.33 -4.27 -12.51
N VAL A 153 -11.00 -3.55 -11.44
CA VAL A 153 -10.49 -4.15 -10.20
C VAL A 153 -11.62 -4.40 -9.20
N ARG A 154 -11.52 -5.53 -8.53
CA ARG A 154 -12.46 -5.95 -7.50
C ARG A 154 -12.28 -5.11 -6.22
N VAL A 155 -13.37 -4.62 -5.64
CA VAL A 155 -13.38 -4.07 -4.29
C VAL A 155 -13.60 -5.22 -3.31
N LEU A 156 -12.64 -5.47 -2.42
CA LEU A 156 -12.70 -6.51 -1.39
C LEU A 156 -13.52 -6.06 -0.20
N GLY A 157 -13.54 -4.76 0.09
CA GLY A 157 -14.28 -4.20 1.21
C GLY A 157 -13.81 -2.80 1.61
N PHE A 158 -14.37 -2.33 2.72
CA PHE A 158 -14.05 -1.04 3.32
C PHE A 158 -13.43 -1.23 4.70
N VAL A 159 -12.47 -0.38 5.02
CA VAL A 159 -11.91 -0.25 6.37
C VAL A 159 -12.34 1.10 6.92
N ASN A 160 -13.23 1.08 7.91
CA ASN A 160 -13.63 2.30 8.60
C ASN A 160 -12.57 2.68 9.63
N THR A 161 -12.04 3.89 9.52
CA THR A 161 -11.01 4.42 10.40
C THR A 161 -11.52 5.64 11.16
N GLY A 162 -10.99 5.87 12.37
CA GLY A 162 -11.37 7.02 13.19
C GLY A 162 -12.74 6.86 13.89
N ALA A 163 -13.32 5.66 13.87
CA ALA A 163 -14.50 5.37 14.67
C ALA A 163 -14.13 5.45 16.17
N GLU A 164 -14.87 6.25 16.93
CA GLU A 164 -14.80 6.21 18.39
C GLU A 164 -15.38 4.86 18.85
N VAL A 165 -14.52 4.02 19.43
CA VAL A 165 -14.99 2.82 20.12
C VAL A 165 -15.72 3.30 21.37
N LYS A 166 -17.03 3.50 21.28
CA LYS A 166 -17.86 3.62 22.49
C LYS A 166 -17.63 2.35 23.29
N LYS A 167 -16.99 2.48 24.45
CA LYS A 167 -16.91 1.39 25.42
C LYS A 167 -18.36 1.04 25.77
N SER A 168 -18.97 0.16 25.00
CA SER A 168 -20.22 -0.48 25.40
C SER A 168 -19.87 -1.40 26.56
N GLY A 169 -20.35 -1.07 27.75
CA GLY A 169 -20.19 -1.85 28.96
C GLY A 169 -20.93 -3.18 28.87
N TYR A 170 -20.37 -4.13 28.16
CA TYR A 170 -20.77 -5.52 28.15
C TYR A 170 -19.63 -6.40 28.67
N TYR A 171 -19.27 -6.20 29.94
CA TYR A 171 -18.70 -7.22 30.81
C TYR A 171 -19.17 -6.88 32.22
N LYS A 172 -20.33 -7.39 32.59
CA LYS A 172 -20.68 -7.74 33.96
C LYS A 172 -20.67 -9.23 34.09
#